data_a0b45296271fb5a64e3ff49a3557da6b
#
_entry.id   a0b45296271fb5a64e3ff49a3557da6b
#
_cell.length_a   1.000
_cell.length_b   1.000
_cell.length_c   1.000
_cell.angle_alpha   90.00
_cell.angle_beta   90.00
_cell.angle_gamma   90.00
#
_symmetry.space_group_name_H-M   'P 1'
#
loop_
_entity.id
_entity.type
_entity.pdbx_description
1 polymer ?
#
loop_
_entity_poly.entity_id
_entity_poly.type
_entity_poly.pdbx_seq_one_letter_code
_entity_poly.pdbx_strand_id
1 'polypeptide(L)'
;MFFDDAYIATSWKQGNIDEFIEASKAGFAAGSQFMYILHRIIGSSVEINPEMTRAVCKQKITITCRFTFDGVEMDNEADCRFFFLLEKRGNRWGVVFYTLLFDKDKFVPVNPAKTFHIPEEEVNKYPTGYRYLAWAEAKIHTPPKMNLNSHGPEKDVLYGKCKDWLEGKQVRPDLTGKDDLNWKP
;
A
#
# COMPACT_ATOMS: atom_id res chain seq x y z
N MET A 1 11.29 6.78 11.76
CA MET A 1 11.14 7.06 10.33
C MET A 1 9.97 8.00 10.05
N PHE A 2 8.79 7.77 10.59
CA PHE A 2 7.62 8.64 10.45
C PHE A 2 7.63 9.81 11.44
N PHE A 3 6.93 10.88 11.09
CA PHE A 3 6.49 11.88 12.07
C PHE A 3 5.18 11.42 12.72
N ASP A 4 4.87 11.96 13.90
CA ASP A 4 3.70 11.53 14.69
C ASP A 4 2.36 11.92 14.02
N ASP A 5 2.37 12.92 13.14
CA ASP A 5 1.25 13.35 12.31
C ASP A 5 1.20 12.67 10.93
N ALA A 6 2.05 11.66 10.70
CA ALA A 6 2.09 10.96 9.43
C ALA A 6 0.80 10.18 9.15
N TYR A 7 0.39 10.15 7.88
CA TYR A 7 -0.74 9.38 7.40
C TYR A 7 -0.27 8.20 6.53
N ILE A 8 -0.90 7.05 6.74
CA ILE A 8 -0.60 5.79 6.06
C ILE A 8 -1.81 5.34 5.27
N ALA A 9 -1.61 4.95 4.01
CA ALA A 9 -2.65 4.36 3.16
C ALA A 9 -2.17 3.04 2.57
N THR A 10 -2.61 1.91 3.15
CA THR A 10 -2.35 0.55 2.66
C THR A 10 -3.65 -0.14 2.24
N SER A 11 -3.56 -1.36 1.67
CA SER A 11 -4.73 -2.14 1.25
C SER A 11 -5.64 -2.52 2.42
N TRP A 12 -5.11 -2.68 3.61
CA TRP A 12 -5.85 -3.17 4.77
C TRP A 12 -6.11 -2.11 5.85
N LYS A 13 -5.30 -1.04 5.94
CA LYS A 13 -5.44 0.03 6.93
C LYS A 13 -5.10 1.38 6.32
N GLN A 14 -5.92 2.37 6.65
CA GLN A 14 -5.67 3.79 6.35
C GLN A 14 -5.93 4.59 7.62
N GLY A 15 -5.09 5.59 7.90
CA GLY A 15 -5.19 6.44 9.09
C GLY A 15 -3.85 7.02 9.52
N ASN A 16 -3.83 7.58 10.71
CA ASN A 16 -2.62 8.11 11.34
C ASN A 16 -1.64 6.97 11.65
N ILE A 17 -0.37 7.32 11.76
CA ILE A 17 0.71 6.37 12.02
C ILE A 17 0.47 5.57 13.31
N ASP A 18 -0.02 6.19 14.37
CA ASP A 18 -0.27 5.51 15.64
C ASP A 18 -1.38 4.46 15.51
N GLU A 19 -2.47 4.78 14.80
CA GLU A 19 -3.54 3.83 14.51
C GLU A 19 -3.04 2.66 13.66
N PHE A 20 -2.14 2.93 12.71
CA PHE A 20 -1.52 1.89 11.89
C PHE A 20 -0.63 0.97 12.71
N ILE A 21 0.18 1.53 13.62
CA ILE A 21 1.07 0.78 14.51
C ILE A 21 0.25 -0.11 15.44
N GLU A 22 -0.80 0.44 16.08
CA GLU A 22 -1.63 -0.34 17.00
C GLU A 22 -2.39 -1.46 16.28
N ALA A 23 -2.94 -1.19 15.09
CA ALA A 23 -3.58 -2.22 14.27
C ALA A 23 -2.59 -3.33 13.86
N SER A 24 -1.34 -2.95 13.52
CA SER A 24 -0.28 -3.90 13.18
C SER A 24 0.10 -4.77 14.38
N LYS A 25 0.30 -4.17 15.56
CA LYS A 25 0.59 -4.90 16.80
C LYS A 25 -0.53 -5.89 17.14
N ALA A 26 -1.79 -5.46 17.03
CA ALA A 26 -2.94 -6.32 17.29
C ALA A 26 -2.99 -7.51 16.32
N GLY A 27 -2.74 -7.27 15.02
CA GLY A 27 -2.69 -8.31 14.01
C GLY A 27 -1.59 -9.35 14.28
N PHE A 28 -0.39 -8.90 14.66
CA PHE A 28 0.70 -9.82 15.00
C PHE A 28 0.46 -10.57 16.32
N ALA A 29 -0.12 -9.92 17.33
CA ALA A 29 -0.40 -10.55 18.63
C ALA A 29 -1.51 -11.61 18.52
N ALA A 30 -2.49 -11.43 17.63
CA ALA A 30 -3.56 -12.39 17.40
C ALA A 30 -3.11 -13.67 16.66
N GLY A 31 -1.82 -13.76 16.29
CA GLY A 31 -1.34 -14.80 15.39
C GLY A 31 -1.76 -14.45 13.96
N SER A 32 -0.85 -13.87 13.22
CA SER A 32 -1.12 -13.45 11.83
C SER A 32 -1.75 -14.59 11.03
N GLN A 33 -2.88 -14.33 10.38
CA GLN A 33 -3.46 -15.27 9.39
C GLN A 33 -2.60 -15.33 8.11
N PHE A 34 -1.62 -14.43 8.00
CA PHE A 34 -0.57 -14.53 7.01
C PHE A 34 0.51 -15.46 7.53
N MET A 35 0.70 -16.59 6.90
CA MET A 35 1.80 -17.49 7.24
C MET A 35 3.17 -16.86 6.91
N TYR A 36 3.19 -15.90 5.98
CA TYR A 36 4.41 -15.26 5.50
C TYR A 36 4.08 -13.95 4.78
N ILE A 37 4.80 -12.89 5.09
CA ILE A 37 4.76 -11.62 4.36
C ILE A 37 6.18 -11.17 4.07
N LEU A 38 6.47 -10.90 2.82
CA LEU A 38 7.76 -10.36 2.37
C LEU A 38 7.56 -9.16 1.46
N HIS A 39 8.28 -8.08 1.75
CA HIS A 39 8.44 -6.94 0.86
C HIS A 39 9.81 -7.03 0.17
N ARG A 40 9.81 -7.37 -1.10
CA ARG A 40 11.04 -7.47 -1.90
C ARG A 40 11.25 -6.17 -2.66
N ILE A 41 12.22 -5.38 -2.22
CA ILE A 41 12.57 -4.11 -2.86
C ILE A 41 13.40 -4.40 -4.11
N ILE A 42 12.94 -3.91 -5.26
CA ILE A 42 13.60 -4.09 -6.57
C ILE A 42 14.49 -2.89 -6.88
N GLY A 43 14.04 -1.69 -6.51
CA GLY A 43 14.78 -0.46 -6.73
C GLY A 43 14.07 0.74 -6.12
N SER A 44 14.79 1.84 -6.00
CA SER A 44 14.27 3.08 -5.43
C SER A 44 14.79 4.31 -6.17
N SER A 45 14.03 5.41 -6.11
CA SER A 45 14.43 6.75 -6.52
C SER A 45 14.02 7.75 -5.47
N VAL A 46 14.81 8.81 -5.31
CA VAL A 46 14.53 9.92 -4.42
C VAL A 46 14.65 11.22 -5.18
N GLU A 47 13.63 12.06 -5.09
CA GLU A 47 13.61 13.42 -5.59
C GLU A 47 13.51 14.36 -4.39
N ILE A 48 14.34 15.39 -4.35
CA ILE A 48 14.39 16.38 -3.27
C ILE A 48 14.19 17.75 -3.90
N ASN A 49 13.40 18.61 -3.27
CA ASN A 49 13.21 19.97 -3.75
C ASN A 49 14.48 20.83 -3.54
N PRO A 50 14.67 21.92 -4.29
CA PRO A 50 15.89 22.76 -4.23
C PRO A 50 16.18 23.30 -2.82
N GLU A 51 15.13 23.58 -2.04
CA GLU A 51 15.23 24.11 -0.67
C GLU A 51 15.65 23.05 0.34
N MET A 52 15.79 21.78 -0.06
CA MET A 52 16.13 20.66 0.82
C MET A 52 15.18 20.49 2.01
N THR A 53 13.89 20.75 1.79
CA THR A 53 12.84 20.68 2.83
C THR A 53 11.82 19.59 2.59
N ARG A 54 11.64 19.17 1.35
CA ARG A 54 10.69 18.13 0.96
C ARG A 54 11.33 17.12 0.01
N ALA A 55 10.90 15.88 0.11
CA ALA A 55 11.35 14.82 -0.78
C ALA A 55 10.21 13.84 -1.09
N VAL A 56 10.35 13.14 -2.21
CA VAL A 56 9.55 11.99 -2.59
C VAL A 56 10.47 10.81 -2.82
N CYS A 57 10.27 9.74 -2.06
CA CYS A 57 10.94 8.46 -2.30
C CYS A 57 9.93 7.49 -2.93
N LYS A 58 10.28 6.93 -4.06
CA LYS A 58 9.51 5.91 -4.76
C LYS A 58 10.29 4.61 -4.76
N GLN A 59 9.65 3.50 -4.37
CA GLN A 59 10.28 2.18 -4.37
C GLN A 59 9.44 1.21 -5.19
N LYS A 60 10.06 0.54 -6.16
CA LYS A 60 9.43 -0.59 -6.84
C LYS A 60 9.60 -1.83 -5.99
N ILE A 61 8.49 -2.52 -5.70
CA ILE A 61 8.41 -3.61 -4.73
C ILE A 61 7.52 -4.72 -5.27
N THR A 62 7.84 -5.96 -4.92
CA THR A 62 6.89 -7.06 -4.93
C THR A 62 6.55 -7.42 -3.48
N ILE A 63 5.28 -7.37 -3.12
CA ILE A 63 4.75 -7.89 -1.87
C ILE A 63 4.37 -9.34 -2.11
N THR A 64 4.89 -10.26 -1.30
CA THR A 64 4.47 -11.66 -1.31
C THR A 64 3.76 -11.96 0.01
N CYS A 65 2.50 -12.37 -0.05
CA CYS A 65 1.72 -12.78 1.11
C CYS A 65 1.29 -14.24 0.91
N ARG A 66 1.60 -15.12 1.87
CA ARG A 66 1.19 -16.52 1.84
C ARG A 66 -0.13 -16.71 2.55
N PHE A 67 -1.04 -17.38 1.87
CA PHE A 67 -2.37 -17.77 2.37
C PHE A 67 -2.58 -19.27 2.20
N THR A 68 -3.50 -19.80 2.99
CA THR A 68 -4.02 -21.17 2.78
C THR A 68 -5.54 -21.08 2.63
N PHE A 69 -6.05 -21.50 1.47
CA PHE A 69 -7.48 -21.62 1.21
C PHE A 69 -7.78 -23.06 0.75
N ASP A 70 -8.80 -23.70 1.35
CA ASP A 70 -9.20 -25.07 1.04
C ASP A 70 -8.04 -26.09 1.05
N GLY A 71 -7.07 -25.90 1.96
CA GLY A 71 -5.89 -26.76 2.09
C GLY A 71 -4.85 -26.59 0.97
N VAL A 72 -4.97 -25.54 0.16
CA VAL A 72 -3.98 -25.16 -0.84
C VAL A 72 -3.23 -23.93 -0.36
N GLU A 73 -1.91 -24.06 -0.19
CA GLU A 73 -1.05 -22.91 0.07
C GLU A 73 -0.76 -22.15 -1.22
N MET A 74 -0.94 -20.84 -1.16
CA MET A 74 -0.73 -19.94 -2.29
C MET A 74 0.01 -18.70 -1.87
N ASP A 75 0.88 -18.20 -2.74
CA ASP A 75 1.47 -16.88 -2.63
C ASP A 75 0.67 -15.88 -3.49
N ASN A 76 0.13 -14.86 -2.84
CA ASN A 76 -0.25 -13.65 -3.55
C ASN A 76 1.03 -12.85 -3.80
N GLU A 77 1.33 -12.61 -5.06
CA GLU A 77 2.42 -11.73 -5.48
C GLU A 77 1.82 -10.46 -6.09
N ALA A 78 2.00 -9.34 -5.38
CA ALA A 78 1.53 -8.03 -5.80
C ALA A 78 2.72 -7.14 -6.17
N ASP A 79 2.86 -6.83 -7.45
CA ASP A 79 3.81 -5.82 -7.92
C ASP A 79 3.24 -4.44 -7.68
N CYS A 80 3.99 -3.61 -6.97
CA CYS A 80 3.53 -2.29 -6.58
C CYS A 80 4.68 -1.28 -6.47
N ARG A 81 4.31 -0.05 -6.20
CA ARG A 81 5.25 1.04 -5.89
C ARG A 81 4.85 1.67 -4.58
N PHE A 82 5.81 1.79 -3.68
CA PHE A 82 5.66 2.57 -2.47
C PHE A 82 6.02 4.02 -2.75
N PHE A 83 5.22 4.92 -2.22
CA PHE A 83 5.43 6.35 -2.26
C PHE A 83 5.54 6.87 -0.83
N PHE A 84 6.69 7.46 -0.53
CA PHE A 84 6.93 8.15 0.72
C PHE A 84 7.09 9.64 0.42
N LEU A 85 6.25 10.47 0.99
CA LEU A 85 6.42 11.91 0.99
C LEU A 85 7.11 12.29 2.30
N LEU A 86 8.26 12.93 2.18
CA LEU A 86 9.10 13.27 3.31
C LEU A 86 9.18 14.79 3.46
N GLU A 87 9.30 15.21 4.71
CA GLU A 87 9.52 16.59 5.10
C GLU A 87 10.74 16.67 6.04
N LYS A 88 11.46 17.78 5.95
CA LYS A 88 12.53 18.09 6.89
C LYS A 88 12.02 19.07 7.94
N ARG A 89 12.00 18.65 9.19
CA ARG A 89 11.64 19.49 10.34
C ARG A 89 12.87 19.64 11.24
N GLY A 90 13.38 20.86 11.35
CA GLY A 90 14.68 21.09 11.97
C GLY A 90 15.80 20.30 11.26
N ASN A 91 16.51 19.47 11.97
CA ASN A 91 17.59 18.63 11.41
C ASN A 91 17.15 17.19 11.06
N ARG A 92 15.85 16.88 11.16
CA ARG A 92 15.33 15.52 10.96
C ARG A 92 14.50 15.45 9.68
N TRP A 93 14.79 14.50 8.81
CA TRP A 93 13.89 14.04 7.78
C TRP A 93 12.92 13.01 8.34
N GLY A 94 11.64 13.12 8.01
CA GLY A 94 10.62 12.15 8.38
C GLY A 94 9.57 12.00 7.30
N VAL A 95 8.94 10.83 7.26
CA VAL A 95 7.80 10.55 6.38
C VAL A 95 6.57 11.20 6.97
N VAL A 96 5.81 11.92 6.14
CA VAL A 96 4.50 12.51 6.48
C VAL A 96 3.35 11.81 5.77
N PHE A 97 3.62 11.23 4.59
CA PHE A 97 2.63 10.40 3.87
C PHE A 97 3.28 9.14 3.35
N TYR A 98 2.52 8.05 3.42
CA TYR A 98 2.87 6.79 2.80
C TYR A 98 1.66 6.23 2.08
N THR A 99 1.82 5.86 0.81
CA THR A 99 0.78 5.20 0.02
C THR A 99 1.40 4.24 -0.99
N LEU A 100 0.54 3.45 -1.63
CA LEU A 100 0.90 2.47 -2.64
C LEU A 100 0.20 2.76 -3.96
N LEU A 101 0.88 2.36 -5.04
CA LEU A 101 0.28 2.16 -6.35
C LEU A 101 0.49 0.70 -6.72
N PHE A 102 -0.58 -0.02 -6.95
CA PHE A 102 -0.53 -1.42 -7.38
C PHE A 102 -0.49 -1.53 -8.90
N ASP A 103 0.52 -2.21 -9.41
CA ASP A 103 0.65 -2.43 -10.86
C ASP A 103 -0.20 -3.64 -11.30
N LYS A 104 -0.08 -4.76 -10.59
CA LYS A 104 -0.83 -6.00 -10.82
C LYS A 104 -0.61 -6.97 -9.66
N ASP A 105 -1.47 -7.95 -9.55
CA ASP A 105 -1.26 -9.06 -8.63
C ASP A 105 -1.70 -10.41 -9.24
N LYS A 106 -1.32 -11.49 -8.57
CA LYS A 106 -1.70 -12.86 -8.94
C LYS A 106 -1.60 -13.79 -7.72
N PHE A 107 -2.27 -14.95 -7.80
CA PHE A 107 -1.98 -16.09 -6.94
C PHE A 107 -1.12 -17.14 -7.64
N VAL A 108 -0.17 -17.70 -6.90
CA VAL A 108 0.69 -18.79 -7.35
C VAL A 108 0.62 -19.93 -6.32
N PRO A 109 0.14 -21.12 -6.68
CA PRO A 109 0.20 -22.27 -5.77
C PRO A 109 1.65 -22.60 -5.40
N VAL A 110 1.92 -22.80 -4.10
CA VAL A 110 3.25 -23.19 -3.61
C VAL A 110 3.61 -24.57 -4.12
N ASN A 111 2.65 -25.49 -4.13
CA ASN A 111 2.80 -26.79 -4.80
C ASN A 111 2.17 -26.70 -6.20
N PRO A 112 2.97 -26.74 -7.28
CA PRO A 112 2.46 -26.57 -8.65
C PRO A 112 1.54 -27.72 -9.11
N ALA A 113 1.51 -28.85 -8.39
CA ALA A 113 0.57 -29.95 -8.65
C ALA A 113 -0.83 -29.70 -8.07
N LYS A 114 -0.99 -28.67 -7.21
CA LYS A 114 -2.27 -28.28 -6.66
C LYS A 114 -2.85 -27.13 -7.45
N THR A 115 -4.16 -27.13 -7.64
CA THR A 115 -4.91 -26.06 -8.27
C THR A 115 -5.90 -25.47 -7.25
N PHE A 116 -6.12 -24.16 -7.35
CA PHE A 116 -7.14 -23.45 -6.62
C PHE A 116 -7.88 -22.55 -7.59
N HIS A 117 -9.20 -22.62 -7.58
CA HIS A 117 -10.04 -21.83 -8.47
C HIS A 117 -10.76 -20.75 -7.69
N ILE A 118 -10.62 -19.51 -8.13
CA ILE A 118 -11.40 -18.38 -7.64
C ILE A 118 -12.36 -17.98 -8.76
N PRO A 119 -13.68 -17.94 -8.50
CA PRO A 119 -14.63 -17.45 -9.49
C PRO A 119 -14.27 -16.04 -9.95
N GLU A 120 -14.27 -15.82 -11.24
CA GLU A 120 -13.87 -14.53 -11.81
C GLU A 120 -14.77 -13.39 -11.33
N GLU A 121 -16.04 -13.64 -11.14
CA GLU A 121 -17.01 -12.68 -10.60
C GLU A 121 -16.72 -12.27 -9.14
N GLU A 122 -16.00 -13.09 -8.37
CA GLU A 122 -15.58 -12.73 -7.02
C GLU A 122 -14.41 -11.74 -7.03
N VAL A 123 -13.38 -12.01 -7.83
CA VAL A 123 -12.20 -11.14 -7.87
C VAL A 123 -12.46 -9.82 -8.62
N ASN A 124 -13.35 -9.84 -9.60
CA ASN A 124 -13.72 -8.64 -10.37
C ASN A 124 -14.49 -7.58 -9.55
N LYS A 125 -14.89 -7.89 -8.32
CA LYS A 125 -15.44 -6.90 -7.37
C LYS A 125 -14.37 -5.95 -6.83
N TYR A 126 -13.10 -6.29 -6.95
CA TYR A 126 -11.98 -5.56 -6.37
C TYR A 126 -11.17 -4.79 -7.42
N PRO A 127 -10.40 -3.76 -7.00
CA PRO A 127 -9.60 -2.97 -7.92
C PRO A 127 -8.58 -3.81 -8.68
N THR A 128 -8.48 -3.59 -9.99
CA THR A 128 -7.71 -4.44 -10.91
C THR A 128 -6.23 -4.61 -10.52
N GLY A 129 -5.61 -3.60 -9.92
CA GLY A 129 -4.19 -3.64 -9.57
C GLY A 129 -3.85 -4.57 -8.39
N TYR A 130 -4.83 -4.90 -7.52
CA TYR A 130 -4.63 -5.73 -6.33
C TYR A 130 -5.86 -6.59 -5.99
N ARG A 131 -6.54 -7.09 -7.03
CA ARG A 131 -7.81 -7.78 -6.87
C ARG A 131 -7.71 -9.08 -6.07
N TYR A 132 -6.62 -9.81 -6.26
CA TYR A 132 -6.41 -11.08 -5.56
C TYR A 132 -5.98 -10.86 -4.11
N LEU A 133 -5.15 -9.84 -3.83
CA LEU A 133 -4.81 -9.43 -2.47
C LEU A 133 -6.07 -8.99 -1.71
N ALA A 134 -6.87 -8.10 -2.31
CA ALA A 134 -8.10 -7.61 -1.70
C ALA A 134 -9.13 -8.73 -1.47
N TRP A 135 -9.25 -9.67 -2.41
CA TRP A 135 -10.07 -10.86 -2.23
C TRP A 135 -9.60 -11.69 -1.03
N ALA A 136 -8.29 -11.93 -0.90
CA ALA A 136 -7.73 -12.69 0.21
C ALA A 136 -7.90 -11.96 1.55
N GLU A 137 -7.65 -10.65 1.61
CA GLU A 137 -7.87 -9.83 2.79
C GLU A 137 -9.34 -9.92 3.25
N ALA A 138 -10.30 -9.86 2.34
CA ALA A 138 -11.72 -10.02 2.67
C ALA A 138 -12.04 -11.42 3.23
N LYS A 139 -11.43 -12.49 2.70
CA LYS A 139 -11.64 -13.87 3.17
C LYS A 139 -11.05 -14.11 4.58
N ILE A 140 -10.03 -13.38 4.97
CA ILE A 140 -9.44 -13.45 6.32
C ILE A 140 -10.04 -12.39 7.27
N HIS A 141 -11.21 -11.84 6.95
CA HIS A 141 -11.91 -10.84 7.75
C HIS A 141 -11.17 -9.53 7.97
N THR A 142 -10.27 -9.19 7.04
CA THR A 142 -9.62 -7.87 6.97
C THR A 142 -10.22 -7.09 5.81
N PRO A 143 -11.18 -6.17 6.04
CA PRO A 143 -11.86 -5.46 4.95
C PRO A 143 -10.86 -4.66 4.10
N PRO A 144 -10.70 -4.99 2.81
CA PRO A 144 -9.75 -4.29 1.96
C PRO A 144 -10.18 -2.86 1.68
N LYS A 145 -9.22 -1.96 1.55
CA LYS A 145 -9.46 -0.60 1.08
C LYS A 145 -9.55 -0.59 -0.44
N MET A 146 -10.61 0.05 -0.95
CA MET A 146 -10.96 0.01 -2.37
C MET A 146 -10.47 1.23 -3.15
N ASN A 147 -9.78 2.17 -2.49
CA ASN A 147 -9.42 3.49 -3.00
C ASN A 147 -7.93 3.68 -3.25
N LEU A 148 -7.13 2.62 -3.24
CA LEU A 148 -5.71 2.74 -3.55
C LEU A 148 -5.48 2.94 -5.05
N ASN A 149 -4.35 3.61 -5.34
CA ASN A 149 -3.96 3.90 -6.71
C ASN A 149 -3.65 2.62 -7.50
N SER A 150 -3.97 2.66 -8.78
CA SER A 150 -3.65 1.64 -9.75
C SER A 150 -3.22 2.29 -11.07
N HIS A 151 -3.05 1.52 -12.14
CA HIS A 151 -2.81 2.08 -13.47
C HIS A 151 -4.00 2.90 -13.98
N GLY A 152 -3.74 3.83 -14.89
CA GLY A 152 -4.75 4.70 -15.47
C GLY A 152 -4.67 6.13 -14.93
N PRO A 153 -5.76 6.92 -14.99
CA PRO A 153 -5.77 8.32 -14.58
C PRO A 153 -5.36 8.55 -13.13
N GLU A 154 -5.65 7.62 -12.23
CA GLU A 154 -5.30 7.69 -10.81
C GLU A 154 -3.78 7.74 -10.60
N LYS A 155 -3.02 7.01 -11.43
CA LYS A 155 -1.56 7.07 -11.41
C LYS A 155 -1.07 8.48 -11.70
N ASP A 156 -1.64 9.14 -12.71
CA ASP A 156 -1.22 10.48 -13.12
C ASP A 156 -1.56 11.51 -12.04
N VAL A 157 -2.68 11.35 -11.35
CA VAL A 157 -3.04 12.16 -10.16
C VAL A 157 -2.01 11.99 -9.06
N LEU A 158 -1.62 10.75 -8.71
CA LEU A 158 -0.61 10.50 -7.68
C LEU A 158 0.73 11.15 -8.02
N TYR A 159 1.21 11.00 -9.26
CA TYR A 159 2.47 11.61 -9.69
C TYR A 159 2.37 13.15 -9.72
N GLY A 160 1.24 13.70 -10.13
CA GLY A 160 0.96 15.14 -10.05
C GLY A 160 1.05 15.67 -8.62
N LYS A 161 0.46 14.97 -7.66
CA LYS A 161 0.53 15.33 -6.24
C LYS A 161 1.94 15.19 -5.67
N CYS A 162 2.73 14.22 -6.12
CA CYS A 162 4.15 14.14 -5.76
C CYS A 162 4.92 15.38 -6.24
N LYS A 163 4.63 15.86 -7.45
CA LYS A 163 5.21 17.11 -7.97
C LYS A 163 4.74 18.32 -7.14
N ASP A 164 3.45 18.42 -6.87
CA ASP A 164 2.90 19.49 -6.03
C ASP A 164 3.53 19.51 -4.63
N TRP A 165 3.80 18.34 -4.06
CA TRP A 165 4.52 18.22 -2.80
C TRP A 165 5.92 18.82 -2.87
N LEU A 166 6.69 18.48 -3.89
CA LEU A 166 8.04 19.04 -4.09
C LEU A 166 8.03 20.56 -4.37
N GLU A 167 6.95 21.08 -4.95
CA GLU A 167 6.73 22.52 -5.15
C GLU A 167 6.24 23.26 -3.88
N GLY A 168 6.14 22.57 -2.75
CA GLY A 168 5.74 23.20 -1.48
C GLY A 168 4.23 23.27 -1.26
N LYS A 169 3.40 22.74 -2.18
CA LYS A 169 1.94 22.75 -2.05
C LYS A 169 1.47 21.74 -1.00
N GLN A 170 0.27 21.99 -0.46
CA GLN A 170 -0.41 21.01 0.38
C GLN A 170 -1.05 19.95 -0.49
N VAL A 171 -0.86 18.66 -0.11
CA VAL A 171 -1.48 17.53 -0.78
C VAL A 171 -2.29 16.70 0.21
N ARG A 172 -3.35 16.06 -0.29
CA ARG A 172 -4.19 15.20 0.54
C ARG A 172 -3.54 13.83 0.75
N PRO A 173 -3.73 13.20 1.92
CA PRO A 173 -3.07 11.96 2.27
C PRO A 173 -3.36 10.78 1.36
N ASP A 174 -4.61 10.61 0.87
CA ASP A 174 -4.95 9.48 -0.01
C ASP A 174 -4.29 9.56 -1.38
N LEU A 175 -3.89 10.76 -1.78
CA LEU A 175 -3.20 11.03 -3.05
C LEU A 175 -3.94 10.54 -4.31
N THR A 176 -5.19 10.06 -4.19
CA THR A 176 -5.97 9.57 -5.34
C THR A 176 -6.79 10.65 -6.03
N GLY A 177 -7.02 11.78 -5.38
CA GLY A 177 -7.95 12.82 -5.84
C GLY A 177 -9.40 12.58 -5.45
N LYS A 178 -9.71 11.46 -4.79
CA LYS A 178 -11.03 11.20 -4.20
C LYS A 178 -11.16 11.94 -2.88
N ASP A 179 -12.36 12.41 -2.57
CA ASP A 179 -12.63 13.20 -1.35
C ASP A 179 -12.89 12.33 -0.10
N ASP A 180 -12.60 11.08 -0.15
CA ASP A 180 -12.88 10.13 0.92
C ASP A 180 -11.83 10.19 2.01
N LEU A 181 -11.87 11.23 2.87
CA LEU A 181 -10.92 11.21 3.97
C LEU A 181 -11.50 11.70 5.26
N ASN A 182 -11.54 10.80 6.21
CA ASN A 182 -11.62 11.11 7.62
C ASN A 182 -10.30 11.73 8.17
N TRP A 183 -9.44 12.22 7.28
CA TRP A 183 -8.25 12.92 7.68
C TRP A 183 -8.60 14.35 8.11
N LYS A 184 -8.20 14.67 9.31
CA LYS A 184 -8.21 16.03 9.84
C LYS A 184 -6.76 16.47 9.97
N PRO A 185 -6.39 17.64 9.40
CA PRO A 185 -5.05 18.19 9.57
C PRO A 185 -4.73 18.48 11.03
#